data_90c4e6865f41a989502463bbdbcfcbe0
#
_entry.id   90c4e6865f41a989502463bbdbcfcbe0
#
_cell.length_a   1.000
_cell.length_b   1.000
_cell.length_c   1.000
_cell.angle_alpha   90.00
_cell.angle_beta   90.00
_cell.angle_gamma   90.00
#
_symmetry.space_group_name_H-M   'P 1'
#
loop_
_entity.id
_entity.type
_entity.pdbx_description
1 polymer ?
#
loop_
_entity_poly.entity_id
_entity_poly.type
_entity_poly.pdbx_seq_one_letter_code
_entity_poly.pdbx_strand_id
1 'polypeptide(L)'
;MNNFFRLGILAAALALAGGAATAQPGFVRAQGTQFVLNGKPYRYIGANYWYGGLLATQGPTGKARLTKELDFLKKRGIVNLRVMVGAEGLSGGYQYRVLQPLQPTEGRFDESIMAGLDYLLAELGKRDMKAVLHFTNTWEWSGGLGQYLEWNGYAGQPLPKNPDYSWDKYRAYIAQFYTCEPCKSAVATYIRYVLARTNGLTGKKYTNDPAIMAWEIINEPRPMLPTATPAFEAWMKQTAALVKSLDKNHLLTTGSEGDIATDNDMAVYERLHADPNIDYLTIHIWPKNWGWFRDTATAKSFPAVLANTTTFVDKHVAVATKLRKPLVVEEFGLPRDGQVFTPAASTALRDRYYAALFGMMQGNTPASRVIAGYNFWAFGGTARPVPGQVFWKAGDAYMGDPGGEEQGLNSVFDSDKSTWAVIGQYVKTLR
;
A
#
# COMPACT_ATOMS: atom_id res chain seq x y z
N MET A 1 -74.39 -42.82 -4.29
CA MET A 1 -73.31 -43.10 -3.35
C MET A 1 -72.02 -42.77 -4.08
N ASN A 2 -71.55 -41.47 -3.99
CA ASN A 2 -70.36 -40.97 -4.68
C ASN A 2 -69.38 -40.46 -3.62
N ASN A 3 -68.26 -41.18 -3.44
CA ASN A 3 -67.15 -40.77 -2.59
C ASN A 3 -66.18 -39.95 -3.42
N PHE A 4 -66.00 -38.65 -3.11
CA PHE A 4 -64.97 -37.80 -3.63
C PHE A 4 -63.76 -37.87 -2.71
N PHE A 5 -62.65 -38.42 -3.22
CA PHE A 5 -61.31 -38.27 -2.62
C PHE A 5 -60.74 -36.90 -2.90
N ARG A 6 -60.50 -36.13 -1.86
CA ARG A 6 -59.72 -34.91 -1.96
C ARG A 6 -58.22 -35.21 -1.72
N LEU A 7 -57.40 -35.07 -2.76
CA LEU A 7 -55.94 -35.05 -2.64
C LEU A 7 -55.51 -33.69 -2.11
N GLY A 8 -54.92 -33.65 -0.91
CA GLY A 8 -54.25 -32.47 -0.38
C GLY A 8 -52.81 -32.45 -0.89
N ILE A 9 -52.44 -31.40 -1.63
CA ILE A 9 -51.06 -31.13 -2.05
C ILE A 9 -50.38 -30.39 -0.88
N LEU A 10 -49.42 -31.04 -0.21
CA LEU A 10 -48.51 -30.40 0.75
C LEU A 10 -47.38 -29.74 -0.04
N ALA A 11 -47.38 -28.44 -0.13
CA ALA A 11 -46.24 -27.67 -0.65
C ALA A 11 -45.19 -27.53 0.46
N ALA A 12 -44.12 -28.29 0.37
CA ALA A 12 -42.95 -28.12 1.23
C ALA A 12 -42.14 -26.91 0.77
N ALA A 13 -42.21 -25.80 1.53
CA ALA A 13 -41.34 -24.66 1.35
C ALA A 13 -39.95 -25.03 1.88
N LEU A 14 -38.98 -25.29 0.98
CA LEU A 14 -37.55 -25.32 1.32
C LEU A 14 -37.09 -23.90 1.61
N ALA A 15 -36.98 -23.57 2.89
CA ALA A 15 -36.26 -22.40 3.33
C ALA A 15 -34.74 -22.63 3.10
N LEU A 16 -34.19 -22.04 2.04
CA LEU A 16 -32.75 -21.90 1.87
C LEU A 16 -32.22 -20.98 2.97
N ALA A 17 -31.84 -21.56 4.10
CA ALA A 17 -31.05 -20.90 5.10
C ALA A 17 -29.64 -20.69 4.49
N GLY A 18 -29.45 -19.58 3.81
CA GLY A 18 -28.12 -19.07 3.46
C GLY A 18 -27.36 -18.83 4.75
N GLY A 19 -26.56 -19.81 5.17
CA GLY A 19 -25.67 -19.66 6.30
C GLY A 19 -24.72 -18.50 6.03
N ALA A 20 -24.97 -17.35 6.68
CA ALA A 20 -23.98 -16.28 6.75
C ALA A 20 -22.73 -16.91 7.38
N ALA A 21 -21.67 -17.06 6.60
CA ALA A 21 -20.39 -17.49 7.12
C ALA A 21 -20.05 -16.56 8.30
N THR A 22 -20.00 -17.11 9.51
CA THR A 22 -19.65 -16.34 10.70
C THR A 22 -18.26 -15.76 10.48
N ALA A 23 -18.17 -14.42 10.42
CA ALA A 23 -16.91 -13.73 10.23
C ALA A 23 -15.94 -14.17 11.32
N GLN A 24 -14.76 -14.65 10.92
CA GLN A 24 -13.72 -15.02 11.88
C GLN A 24 -13.30 -13.76 12.67
N PRO A 25 -13.23 -13.83 14.03
CA PRO A 25 -12.84 -12.70 14.85
C PRO A 25 -11.45 -12.19 14.48
N GLY A 26 -11.26 -10.86 14.52
CA GLY A 26 -9.98 -10.22 14.33
C GLY A 26 -9.64 -9.82 12.89
N PHE A 27 -10.37 -10.30 11.88
CA PHE A 27 -10.15 -9.91 10.48
C PHE A 27 -10.98 -8.69 10.12
N VAL A 28 -10.35 -7.75 9.41
CA VAL A 28 -11.05 -6.62 8.79
C VAL A 28 -11.84 -7.11 7.58
N ARG A 29 -13.06 -6.58 7.42
CA ARG A 29 -13.94 -6.89 6.28
C ARG A 29 -14.37 -5.60 5.59
N ALA A 30 -14.55 -5.64 4.29
CA ALA A 30 -15.24 -4.58 3.57
C ALA A 30 -16.75 -4.86 3.60
N GLN A 31 -17.53 -3.86 4.02
CA GLN A 31 -18.99 -3.93 4.05
C GLN A 31 -19.57 -2.65 3.44
N GLY A 32 -20.02 -2.73 2.20
CA GLY A 32 -20.36 -1.55 1.42
C GLY A 32 -19.12 -0.65 1.28
N THR A 33 -19.27 0.61 1.61
CA THR A 33 -18.20 1.63 1.51
C THR A 33 -17.33 1.75 2.77
N GLN A 34 -17.44 0.84 3.73
CA GLN A 34 -16.74 0.92 5.01
C GLN A 34 -15.97 -0.36 5.32
N PHE A 35 -14.96 -0.23 6.17
CA PHE A 35 -14.36 -1.39 6.82
C PHE A 35 -15.04 -1.67 8.16
N VAL A 36 -15.08 -2.95 8.52
CA VAL A 36 -15.62 -3.44 9.79
C VAL A 36 -14.62 -4.41 10.42
N LEU A 37 -14.38 -4.24 11.72
CA LEU A 37 -13.56 -5.13 12.54
C LEU A 37 -14.36 -5.54 13.80
N ASN A 38 -14.58 -6.84 13.99
CA ASN A 38 -15.36 -7.37 15.10
C ASN A 38 -16.75 -6.72 15.24
N GLY A 39 -17.44 -6.49 14.11
CA GLY A 39 -18.77 -5.89 14.06
C GLY A 39 -18.83 -4.38 14.27
N LYS A 40 -17.67 -3.71 14.43
CA LYS A 40 -17.60 -2.26 14.60
C LYS A 40 -16.95 -1.61 13.37
N PRO A 41 -17.31 -0.36 13.04
CA PRO A 41 -16.62 0.39 12.01
C PRO A 41 -15.11 0.46 12.29
N TYR A 42 -14.30 0.21 11.26
CA TYR A 42 -12.84 0.32 11.33
C TYR A 42 -12.39 1.39 10.34
N ARG A 43 -12.11 2.57 10.87
CA ARG A 43 -11.54 3.71 10.13
C ARG A 43 -10.21 4.07 10.75
N TYR A 44 -9.22 4.46 9.94
CA TYR A 44 -7.89 4.67 10.46
C TYR A 44 -7.13 5.82 9.77
N ILE A 45 -6.19 6.38 10.51
CA ILE A 45 -5.02 7.07 10.00
C ILE A 45 -3.85 6.16 10.31
N GLY A 46 -3.17 5.73 9.27
CA GLY A 46 -2.02 4.85 9.28
C GLY A 46 -0.80 5.51 8.65
N ALA A 47 0.24 4.74 8.50
CA ALA A 47 1.51 5.19 7.93
C ALA A 47 2.08 4.17 6.96
N ASN A 48 2.79 4.64 5.93
CA ASN A 48 3.73 3.81 5.19
C ASN A 48 4.96 3.57 6.07
N TYR A 49 5.29 2.30 6.28
CA TYR A 49 6.44 1.81 7.04
C TYR A 49 7.13 0.72 6.23
N TRP A 50 7.41 1.05 4.95
CA TRP A 50 7.83 0.12 3.93
C TRP A 50 9.00 -0.78 4.37
N TYR A 51 9.92 -0.24 5.17
CA TYR A 51 11.12 -0.91 5.66
C TYR A 51 10.93 -1.67 7.00
N GLY A 52 9.72 -1.72 7.55
CA GLY A 52 9.48 -2.26 8.90
C GLY A 52 9.99 -3.68 9.10
N GLY A 53 9.77 -4.59 8.13
CA GLY A 53 10.31 -5.95 8.16
C GLY A 53 11.83 -5.99 8.11
N LEU A 54 12.46 -5.10 7.36
CA LEU A 54 13.92 -5.03 7.21
C LEU A 54 14.63 -4.62 8.51
N LEU A 55 13.99 -3.83 9.37
CA LEU A 55 14.61 -3.47 10.66
C LEU A 55 14.88 -4.71 11.53
N ALA A 56 13.98 -5.67 11.53
CA ALA A 56 14.14 -6.86 12.35
C ALA A 56 15.29 -7.77 11.89
N THR A 57 15.75 -7.63 10.64
CA THR A 57 16.91 -8.36 10.11
C THR A 57 18.24 -7.77 10.59
N GLN A 58 18.24 -6.55 11.14
CA GLN A 58 19.42 -5.85 11.64
C GLN A 58 19.81 -6.27 13.08
N GLY A 59 19.45 -7.47 13.47
CA GLY A 59 19.80 -8.05 14.77
C GLY A 59 19.06 -7.38 15.96
N PRO A 60 19.63 -7.46 17.17
CA PRO A 60 18.98 -6.95 18.40
C PRO A 60 18.68 -5.45 18.34
N THR A 61 19.58 -4.65 17.78
CA THR A 61 19.42 -3.19 17.65
C THR A 61 18.25 -2.82 16.73
N GLY A 62 18.13 -3.47 15.57
CA GLY A 62 17.03 -3.25 14.66
C GLY A 62 15.68 -3.68 15.25
N LYS A 63 15.63 -4.83 15.93
CA LYS A 63 14.44 -5.28 16.66
C LYS A 63 14.03 -4.32 17.77
N ALA A 64 14.98 -3.81 18.55
CA ALA A 64 14.71 -2.82 19.59
C ALA A 64 14.17 -1.51 19.01
N ARG A 65 14.75 -1.03 17.89
CA ARG A 65 14.24 0.13 17.16
C ARG A 65 12.78 -0.10 16.67
N LEU A 66 12.53 -1.23 16.02
CA LEU A 66 11.20 -1.59 15.53
C LEU A 66 10.17 -1.57 16.66
N THR A 67 10.46 -2.25 17.78
CA THR A 67 9.56 -2.30 18.95
C THR A 67 9.26 -0.91 19.49
N LYS A 68 10.29 -0.08 19.67
CA LYS A 68 10.15 1.32 20.14
C LYS A 68 9.30 2.17 19.16
N GLU A 69 9.51 2.01 17.87
CA GLU A 69 8.76 2.74 16.85
C GLU A 69 7.29 2.30 16.77
N LEU A 70 7.01 1.02 16.92
CA LEU A 70 5.63 0.51 17.00
C LEU A 70 4.91 1.01 18.27
N ASP A 71 5.58 1.04 19.43
CA ASP A 71 5.02 1.61 20.65
C ASP A 71 4.71 3.09 20.50
N PHE A 72 5.59 3.84 19.86
CA PHE A 72 5.39 5.25 19.54
C PHE A 72 4.16 5.46 18.65
N LEU A 73 4.02 4.68 17.57
CA LEU A 73 2.90 4.75 16.64
C LEU A 73 1.59 4.38 17.34
N LYS A 74 1.57 3.25 18.06
CA LYS A 74 0.37 2.81 18.81
C LYS A 74 -0.10 3.85 19.82
N LYS A 75 0.82 4.44 20.58
CA LYS A 75 0.51 5.51 21.55
C LYS A 75 -0.15 6.72 20.88
N ARG A 76 0.17 7.00 19.62
CA ARG A 76 -0.42 8.09 18.83
C ARG A 76 -1.69 7.70 18.10
N GLY A 77 -2.12 6.44 18.25
CA GLY A 77 -3.35 5.92 17.65
C GLY A 77 -3.20 5.50 16.19
N ILE A 78 -1.96 5.39 15.69
CA ILE A 78 -1.67 4.76 14.41
C ILE A 78 -1.77 3.25 14.61
N VAL A 79 -2.73 2.63 13.93
CA VAL A 79 -3.03 1.20 14.11
C VAL A 79 -2.98 0.41 12.81
N ASN A 80 -2.66 1.07 11.71
CA ASN A 80 -2.50 0.47 10.39
C ASN A 80 -1.17 0.89 9.77
N LEU A 81 -0.43 -0.06 9.23
CA LEU A 81 0.84 0.19 8.56
C LEU A 81 0.82 -0.46 7.18
N ARG A 82 1.27 0.27 6.16
CA ARG A 82 1.53 -0.28 4.84
C ARG A 82 3.00 -0.63 4.73
N VAL A 83 3.30 -1.88 4.36
CA VAL A 83 4.63 -2.48 4.45
C VAL A 83 4.95 -3.26 3.19
N MET A 84 6.20 -3.18 2.75
CA MET A 84 6.72 -4.03 1.68
C MET A 84 6.96 -5.45 2.22
N VAL A 85 6.49 -6.47 1.50
CA VAL A 85 6.81 -7.87 1.81
C VAL A 85 8.31 -8.12 1.66
N GLY A 86 8.89 -7.67 0.56
CA GLY A 86 10.31 -7.76 0.28
C GLY A 86 10.68 -7.16 -1.07
N ALA A 87 11.97 -7.03 -1.29
CA ALA A 87 12.54 -6.49 -2.52
C ALA A 87 13.09 -7.61 -3.42
N GLU A 88 13.30 -7.32 -4.69
CA GLU A 88 13.85 -8.22 -5.70
C GLU A 88 15.18 -7.70 -6.24
N GLY A 89 16.06 -8.62 -6.65
CA GLY A 89 17.32 -8.36 -7.34
C GLY A 89 18.55 -8.50 -6.48
N LEU A 90 19.72 -8.39 -7.12
CA LEU A 90 21.00 -8.54 -6.46
C LEU A 90 21.28 -7.32 -5.55
N SER A 91 21.74 -7.59 -4.34
CA SER A 91 22.34 -6.56 -3.49
C SER A 91 23.56 -5.96 -4.21
N GLY A 92 23.61 -4.62 -4.35
CA GLY A 92 24.73 -3.92 -4.94
C GLY A 92 24.65 -3.62 -6.45
N GLY A 93 23.60 -4.04 -7.16
CA GLY A 93 23.44 -3.75 -8.59
C GLY A 93 23.13 -2.28 -8.87
N TYR A 94 22.16 -1.70 -8.18
CA TYR A 94 21.78 -0.29 -8.26
C TYR A 94 21.83 0.35 -6.87
N GLN A 95 22.71 1.34 -6.70
CA GLN A 95 23.04 1.89 -5.38
C GLN A 95 21.85 2.50 -4.60
N TYR A 96 20.75 2.81 -5.28
CA TYR A 96 19.53 3.37 -4.69
C TYR A 96 18.44 2.32 -4.44
N ARG A 97 18.75 1.05 -4.72
CA ARG A 97 17.84 -0.08 -4.46
C ARG A 97 17.93 -0.53 -3.00
N VAL A 98 16.87 -1.16 -2.52
CA VAL A 98 16.90 -1.88 -1.25
C VAL A 98 17.97 -2.98 -1.34
N LEU A 99 18.99 -2.92 -0.48
CA LEU A 99 20.16 -3.81 -0.55
C LEU A 99 19.95 -5.20 0.08
N GLN A 100 18.84 -5.40 0.76
CA GLN A 100 18.49 -6.67 1.40
C GLN A 100 17.27 -7.25 0.71
N PRO A 101 17.41 -7.84 -0.48
CA PRO A 101 16.29 -8.37 -1.22
C PRO A 101 15.80 -9.66 -0.59
N LEU A 102 14.48 -9.83 -0.56
CA LEU A 102 13.86 -11.11 -0.25
C LEU A 102 14.15 -12.15 -1.33
N GLN A 103 14.14 -11.69 -2.58
CA GLN A 103 14.40 -12.55 -3.73
C GLN A 103 15.66 -12.08 -4.46
N PRO A 104 16.86 -12.52 -4.03
CA PRO A 104 18.13 -12.11 -4.65
C PRO A 104 18.30 -12.62 -6.07
N THR A 105 17.75 -13.78 -6.39
CA THR A 105 17.63 -14.33 -7.72
C THR A 105 16.25 -14.94 -7.91
N GLU A 106 15.75 -15.01 -9.15
CA GLU A 106 14.41 -15.49 -9.41
C GLU A 106 14.15 -16.88 -8.76
N GLY A 107 13.08 -16.96 -7.98
CA GLY A 107 12.64 -18.17 -7.31
C GLY A 107 13.48 -18.59 -6.09
N ARG A 108 14.49 -17.80 -5.70
CA ARG A 108 15.27 -18.03 -4.47
C ARG A 108 14.94 -16.96 -3.44
N PHE A 109 14.47 -17.40 -2.27
CA PHE A 109 13.99 -16.52 -1.22
C PHE A 109 14.94 -16.55 -0.02
N ASP A 110 15.26 -15.36 0.50
CA ASP A 110 16.06 -15.21 1.71
C ASP A 110 15.16 -15.32 2.95
N GLU A 111 15.30 -16.45 3.66
CA GLU A 111 14.54 -16.73 4.87
C GLU A 111 14.80 -15.73 6.00
N SER A 112 15.94 -15.06 6.01
CA SER A 112 16.23 -14.05 7.03
C SER A 112 15.34 -12.82 6.86
N ILE A 113 15.00 -12.44 5.63
CA ILE A 113 14.08 -11.34 5.32
C ILE A 113 12.65 -11.72 5.72
N MET A 114 12.24 -12.96 5.40
CA MET A 114 10.94 -13.46 5.86
C MET A 114 10.84 -13.55 7.37
N ALA A 115 11.91 -13.96 8.06
CA ALA A 115 11.95 -13.95 9.53
C ALA A 115 11.84 -12.53 10.10
N GLY A 116 12.34 -11.52 9.40
CA GLY A 116 12.14 -10.11 9.74
C GLY A 116 10.67 -9.68 9.63
N LEU A 117 9.98 -10.11 8.58
CA LEU A 117 8.54 -9.87 8.41
C LEU A 117 7.73 -10.64 9.47
N ASP A 118 8.10 -11.90 9.79
CA ASP A 118 7.51 -12.66 10.90
C ASP A 118 7.55 -11.88 12.20
N TYR A 119 8.73 -11.30 12.50
CA TYR A 119 8.92 -10.53 13.73
C TYR A 119 8.04 -9.26 13.73
N LEU A 120 7.99 -8.52 12.63
CA LEU A 120 7.10 -7.37 12.50
C LEU A 120 5.64 -7.76 12.76
N LEU A 121 5.13 -8.81 12.09
CA LEU A 121 3.74 -9.26 12.24
C LEU A 121 3.44 -9.73 13.67
N ALA A 122 4.36 -10.43 14.31
CA ALA A 122 4.23 -10.82 15.71
C ALA A 122 4.13 -9.59 16.65
N GLU A 123 4.95 -8.57 16.41
CA GLU A 123 4.93 -7.32 17.18
C GLU A 123 3.68 -6.48 16.93
N LEU A 124 3.16 -6.47 15.69
CA LEU A 124 1.88 -5.85 15.36
C LEU A 124 0.71 -6.55 16.06
N GLY A 125 0.69 -7.88 16.04
CA GLY A 125 -0.34 -8.68 16.72
C GLY A 125 -0.40 -8.42 18.24
N LYS A 126 0.74 -8.28 18.92
CA LYS A 126 0.81 -7.92 20.34
C LYS A 126 0.20 -6.55 20.66
N ARG A 127 0.13 -5.67 19.68
CA ARG A 127 -0.36 -4.27 19.81
C ARG A 127 -1.73 -4.04 19.22
N ASP A 128 -2.41 -5.08 18.72
CA ASP A 128 -3.65 -4.94 17.94
C ASP A 128 -3.50 -3.93 16.80
N MET A 129 -2.38 -3.99 16.09
CA MET A 129 -2.11 -3.23 14.89
C MET A 129 -2.27 -4.12 13.66
N LYS A 130 -2.52 -3.49 12.51
CA LYS A 130 -2.75 -4.17 11.23
C LYS A 130 -1.70 -3.77 10.21
N ALA A 131 -1.37 -4.70 9.31
CA ALA A 131 -0.54 -4.44 8.15
C ALA A 131 -1.33 -4.59 6.84
N VAL A 132 -1.09 -3.69 5.90
CA VAL A 132 -1.32 -3.88 4.47
C VAL A 132 0.02 -4.27 3.86
N LEU A 133 0.09 -5.39 3.16
CA LEU A 133 1.33 -5.95 2.64
C LEU A 133 1.32 -5.95 1.11
N HIS A 134 2.15 -5.12 0.48
CA HIS A 134 2.31 -5.16 -0.98
C HIS A 134 3.36 -6.17 -1.39
N PHE A 135 3.04 -7.01 -2.41
CA PHE A 135 3.92 -8.08 -2.83
C PHE A 135 5.15 -7.55 -3.57
N THR A 136 4.96 -6.79 -4.62
CA THR A 136 6.04 -6.27 -5.47
C THR A 136 5.82 -4.80 -5.81
N ASN A 137 6.58 -4.26 -6.74
CA ASN A 137 6.59 -2.84 -7.06
C ASN A 137 6.68 -2.62 -8.58
N THR A 138 6.12 -1.53 -9.06
CA THR A 138 6.38 -1.07 -10.42
C THR A 138 7.77 -0.44 -10.55
N TRP A 139 8.26 0.13 -9.44
CA TRP A 139 9.48 0.94 -9.42
C TRP A 139 10.73 0.13 -9.05
N GLU A 140 11.84 0.56 -9.61
CA GLU A 140 13.14 -0.11 -9.50
C GLU A 140 13.79 -0.04 -8.12
N TRP A 141 13.36 0.88 -7.24
CA TRP A 141 13.98 1.05 -5.92
C TRP A 141 13.85 -0.19 -5.01
N SER A 142 12.90 -1.07 -5.27
CA SER A 142 12.81 -2.38 -4.62
C SER A 142 13.00 -3.55 -5.60
N GLY A 143 13.48 -3.30 -6.82
CA GLY A 143 13.59 -4.29 -7.89
C GLY A 143 12.38 -4.30 -8.81
N GLY A 144 11.26 -4.75 -8.32
CA GLY A 144 9.96 -4.67 -8.96
C GLY A 144 9.88 -5.35 -10.32
N LEU A 145 8.91 -4.91 -11.14
CA LEU A 145 8.65 -5.52 -12.46
C LEU A 145 9.88 -5.52 -13.36
N GLY A 146 10.73 -4.49 -13.25
CA GLY A 146 11.96 -4.40 -14.04
C GLY A 146 12.93 -5.54 -13.74
N GLN A 147 13.00 -5.99 -12.49
CA GLN A 147 13.88 -7.08 -12.10
C GLN A 147 13.42 -8.43 -12.67
N TYR A 148 12.10 -8.67 -12.70
CA TYR A 148 11.57 -9.88 -13.34
C TYR A 148 11.85 -9.90 -14.85
N LEU A 149 11.81 -8.75 -15.51
CA LEU A 149 12.20 -8.63 -16.92
C LEU A 149 13.69 -8.95 -17.10
N GLU A 150 14.58 -8.40 -16.28
CA GLU A 150 16.03 -8.69 -16.35
C GLU A 150 16.32 -10.20 -16.17
N TRP A 151 15.70 -10.85 -15.20
CA TRP A 151 15.87 -12.29 -14.97
C TRP A 151 15.42 -13.13 -16.17
N ASN A 152 14.48 -12.62 -16.96
CA ASN A 152 13.93 -13.32 -18.12
C ASN A 152 14.49 -12.83 -19.46
N GLY A 153 15.72 -12.27 -19.46
CA GLY A 153 16.49 -11.97 -20.66
C GLY A 153 16.20 -10.60 -21.29
N TYR A 154 15.40 -9.76 -20.68
CA TYR A 154 15.22 -8.37 -21.09
C TYR A 154 16.36 -7.53 -20.51
N ALA A 155 17.39 -7.25 -21.30
CA ALA A 155 18.56 -6.50 -20.84
C ALA A 155 18.30 -4.97 -20.82
N GLY A 156 19.07 -4.26 -19.98
CA GLY A 156 19.17 -2.81 -20.06
C GLY A 156 18.01 -2.06 -19.43
N GLN A 157 17.57 -2.44 -18.22
CA GLN A 157 16.59 -1.64 -17.46
C GLN A 157 17.04 -0.17 -17.38
N PRO A 158 16.21 0.78 -17.87
CA PRO A 158 16.51 2.20 -17.72
C PRO A 158 16.38 2.59 -16.24
N LEU A 159 17.51 2.83 -15.58
CA LEU A 159 17.52 3.18 -14.16
C LEU A 159 17.56 4.70 -13.98
N PRO A 160 16.75 5.31 -13.12
CA PRO A 160 16.84 6.73 -12.79
C PRO A 160 18.26 7.12 -12.40
N LYS A 161 18.66 8.35 -12.75
CA LYS A 161 20.02 8.90 -12.53
C LYS A 161 21.13 8.32 -13.39
N ASN A 162 20.84 7.33 -14.25
CA ASN A 162 21.76 6.95 -15.32
C ASN A 162 21.66 7.96 -16.48
N PRO A 163 22.76 8.26 -17.18
CA PRO A 163 22.77 9.24 -18.29
C PRO A 163 21.77 8.89 -19.41
N ASP A 164 21.54 7.61 -19.63
CA ASP A 164 20.65 7.10 -20.70
C ASP A 164 19.17 7.06 -20.30
N TYR A 165 18.85 7.40 -19.04
CA TYR A 165 17.48 7.33 -18.55
C TYR A 165 16.61 8.35 -19.25
N SER A 166 15.41 7.91 -19.66
CA SER A 166 14.26 8.77 -19.91
C SER A 166 12.99 8.08 -19.46
N TRP A 167 12.00 8.87 -19.12
CA TRP A 167 10.70 8.36 -18.72
C TRP A 167 10.07 7.46 -19.80
N ASP A 168 10.18 7.84 -21.07
CA ASP A 168 9.65 7.04 -22.18
C ASP A 168 10.35 5.69 -22.33
N LYS A 169 11.68 5.65 -22.17
CA LYS A 169 12.44 4.38 -22.16
C LYS A 169 12.01 3.50 -21.00
N TYR A 170 11.82 4.07 -19.83
CA TYR A 170 11.36 3.33 -18.65
C TYR A 170 9.97 2.74 -18.87
N ARG A 171 9.03 3.55 -19.35
CA ARG A 171 7.67 3.10 -19.70
C ARG A 171 7.68 1.96 -20.71
N ALA A 172 8.41 2.13 -21.79
CA ALA A 172 8.53 1.11 -22.84
C ALA A 172 9.15 -0.19 -22.33
N TYR A 173 10.11 -0.09 -21.40
CA TYR A 173 10.72 -1.25 -20.79
C TYR A 173 9.75 -2.01 -19.88
N ILE A 174 9.16 -1.33 -18.91
CA ILE A 174 8.24 -1.95 -17.95
C ILE A 174 6.98 -2.51 -18.61
N ALA A 175 6.45 -1.86 -19.66
CA ALA A 175 5.26 -2.34 -20.37
C ALA A 175 5.42 -3.77 -20.92
N GLN A 176 6.63 -4.23 -21.20
CA GLN A 176 6.93 -5.58 -21.69
C GLN A 176 6.59 -6.67 -20.65
N PHE A 177 6.55 -6.32 -19.37
CA PHE A 177 6.21 -7.27 -18.31
C PHE A 177 4.86 -7.95 -18.56
N TYR A 178 3.86 -7.21 -19.03
CA TYR A 178 2.51 -7.71 -19.18
C TYR A 178 2.34 -8.75 -20.29
N THR A 179 3.31 -8.87 -21.18
CA THR A 179 3.38 -9.91 -22.21
C THR A 179 4.46 -10.96 -21.96
N CYS A 180 5.26 -10.80 -20.90
CA CYS A 180 6.28 -11.74 -20.47
C CYS A 180 5.66 -12.85 -19.60
N GLU A 181 5.27 -13.98 -20.20
CA GLU A 181 4.67 -15.10 -19.45
C GLU A 181 5.58 -15.66 -18.34
N PRO A 182 6.91 -15.86 -18.56
CA PRO A 182 7.80 -16.29 -17.48
C PRO A 182 7.83 -15.28 -16.32
N CYS A 183 7.90 -13.97 -16.60
CA CYS A 183 7.88 -12.93 -15.56
C CYS A 183 6.62 -13.00 -14.70
N LYS A 184 5.44 -13.12 -15.33
CA LYS A 184 4.16 -13.24 -14.62
C LYS A 184 4.09 -14.53 -13.80
N SER A 185 4.62 -15.64 -14.31
CA SER A 185 4.72 -16.91 -13.60
C SER A 185 5.64 -16.82 -12.38
N ALA A 186 6.75 -16.09 -12.49
CA ALA A 186 7.68 -15.86 -11.38
C ALA A 186 7.02 -15.04 -10.26
N VAL A 187 6.28 -13.97 -10.60
CA VAL A 187 5.49 -13.22 -9.60
C VAL A 187 4.43 -14.09 -8.96
N ALA A 188 3.73 -14.94 -9.73
CA ALA A 188 2.75 -15.87 -9.17
C ALA A 188 3.40 -16.88 -8.21
N THR A 189 4.59 -17.37 -8.51
CA THR A 189 5.39 -18.25 -7.65
C THR A 189 5.76 -17.55 -6.34
N TYR A 190 6.20 -16.30 -6.43
CA TYR A 190 6.51 -15.47 -5.27
C TYR A 190 5.27 -15.26 -4.36
N ILE A 191 4.13 -14.90 -4.94
CA ILE A 191 2.87 -14.74 -4.19
C ILE A 191 2.50 -16.04 -3.46
N ARG A 192 2.61 -17.20 -4.13
CA ARG A 192 2.35 -18.51 -3.52
C ARG A 192 3.27 -18.79 -2.35
N TYR A 193 4.57 -18.47 -2.50
CA TYR A 193 5.56 -18.63 -1.43
C TYR A 193 5.19 -17.82 -0.19
N VAL A 194 4.85 -16.53 -0.37
CA VAL A 194 4.47 -15.65 0.74
C VAL A 194 3.19 -16.13 1.42
N LEU A 195 2.15 -16.46 0.66
CA LEU A 195 0.86 -16.87 1.21
C LEU A 195 0.91 -18.27 1.89
N ALA A 196 1.84 -19.11 1.50
CA ALA A 196 2.05 -20.42 2.14
C ALA A 196 2.80 -20.34 3.48
N ARG A 197 3.37 -19.15 3.80
CA ARG A 197 4.23 -19.02 4.99
C ARG A 197 3.47 -19.25 6.29
N THR A 198 4.15 -19.94 7.20
CA THR A 198 3.82 -19.99 8.63
C THR A 198 4.82 -19.11 9.39
N ASN A 199 4.33 -18.15 10.14
CA ASN A 199 5.15 -17.25 10.95
C ASN A 199 5.94 -18.08 11.98
N GLY A 200 7.28 -18.01 11.93
CA GLY A 200 8.18 -18.80 12.77
C GLY A 200 8.11 -18.45 14.25
N LEU A 201 7.54 -17.30 14.62
CA LEU A 201 7.42 -16.85 16.02
C LEU A 201 6.06 -17.14 16.63
N THR A 202 4.99 -17.03 15.83
CA THR A 202 3.62 -17.17 16.32
C THR A 202 2.99 -18.53 15.96
N GLY A 203 3.58 -19.29 15.04
CA GLY A 203 3.03 -20.51 14.49
C GLY A 203 1.78 -20.33 13.61
N LYS A 204 1.37 -19.10 13.35
CA LYS A 204 0.21 -18.80 12.52
C LYS A 204 0.58 -18.83 11.03
N LYS A 205 -0.24 -19.42 10.19
CA LYS A 205 -0.15 -19.20 8.74
C LYS A 205 -0.46 -17.73 8.44
N TYR A 206 0.24 -17.13 7.49
CA TYR A 206 -0.03 -15.76 7.07
C TYR A 206 -1.48 -15.56 6.65
N THR A 207 -2.04 -16.53 5.93
CA THR A 207 -3.46 -16.52 5.54
C THR A 207 -4.46 -16.64 6.71
N ASN A 208 -3.95 -16.86 7.94
CA ASN A 208 -4.75 -16.94 9.17
C ASN A 208 -4.27 -15.96 10.25
N ASP A 209 -3.41 -14.99 9.90
CA ASP A 209 -2.88 -14.02 10.87
C ASP A 209 -3.71 -12.72 10.84
N PRO A 210 -4.53 -12.43 11.85
CA PRO A 210 -5.34 -11.22 11.87
C PRO A 210 -4.53 -9.93 12.05
N ALA A 211 -3.20 -9.99 12.24
CA ALA A 211 -2.32 -8.84 12.15
C ALA A 211 -2.21 -8.32 10.70
N ILE A 212 -2.45 -9.16 9.72
CA ILE A 212 -2.58 -8.75 8.31
C ILE A 212 -4.02 -8.27 8.09
N MET A 213 -4.18 -7.07 7.54
CA MET A 213 -5.48 -6.55 7.09
C MET A 213 -5.75 -6.93 5.66
N ALA A 214 -4.77 -6.68 4.81
CA ALA A 214 -4.92 -6.83 3.37
C ALA A 214 -3.62 -7.22 2.69
N TRP A 215 -3.78 -7.90 1.57
CA TRP A 215 -2.75 -8.01 0.54
C TRP A 215 -2.95 -6.90 -0.48
N GLU A 216 -1.85 -6.41 -1.02
CA GLU A 216 -1.82 -5.49 -2.13
C GLU A 216 -1.03 -6.13 -3.26
N ILE A 217 -1.61 -6.15 -4.47
CA ILE A 217 -1.01 -6.87 -5.59
C ILE A 217 0.37 -6.31 -5.91
N ILE A 218 0.48 -4.99 -5.98
CA ILE A 218 1.72 -4.33 -6.38
C ILE A 218 1.67 -2.85 -6.01
N ASN A 219 2.77 -2.28 -5.58
CA ASN A 219 2.88 -0.83 -5.42
C ASN A 219 2.82 -0.12 -6.77
N GLU A 220 1.84 0.78 -6.91
CA GLU A 220 1.66 1.70 -8.05
C GLU A 220 1.61 1.03 -9.44
N PRO A 221 0.69 0.07 -9.67
CA PRO A 221 0.56 -0.61 -10.95
C PRO A 221 0.20 0.37 -12.07
N ARG A 222 0.96 0.33 -13.15
CA ARG A 222 0.72 1.14 -14.35
C ARG A 222 0.85 0.29 -15.62
N PRO A 223 -0.03 0.42 -16.62
CA PRO A 223 0.16 -0.23 -17.93
C PRO A 223 1.40 0.31 -18.65
N MET A 224 1.85 1.51 -18.28
CA MET A 224 2.97 2.25 -18.85
C MET A 224 2.73 2.77 -20.27
N LEU A 225 2.15 1.96 -21.14
CA LEU A 225 1.76 2.34 -22.50
C LEU A 225 0.28 2.00 -22.74
N PRO A 226 -0.46 2.81 -23.51
CA PRO A 226 -1.85 2.50 -23.84
C PRO A 226 -2.01 1.14 -24.52
N THR A 227 -1.05 0.72 -25.32
CA THR A 227 -1.04 -0.59 -26.01
C THR A 227 -0.91 -1.78 -25.05
N ALA A 228 -0.36 -1.57 -23.85
CA ALA A 228 -0.23 -2.62 -22.83
C ALA A 228 -1.47 -2.72 -21.91
N THR A 229 -2.40 -1.75 -21.96
CA THR A 229 -3.55 -1.72 -21.05
C THR A 229 -4.37 -3.01 -21.03
N PRO A 230 -4.71 -3.66 -22.15
CA PRO A 230 -5.48 -4.91 -22.10
C PRO A 230 -4.72 -6.05 -21.39
N ALA A 231 -3.42 -6.20 -21.64
CA ALA A 231 -2.59 -7.22 -21.01
C ALA A 231 -2.37 -6.92 -19.51
N PHE A 232 -2.23 -5.65 -19.14
CA PHE A 232 -2.18 -5.18 -17.77
C PHE A 232 -3.46 -5.51 -16.99
N GLU A 233 -4.63 -5.16 -17.52
CA GLU A 233 -5.92 -5.46 -16.88
C GLU A 233 -6.10 -7.00 -16.71
N ALA A 234 -5.71 -7.78 -17.73
CA ALA A 234 -5.78 -9.24 -17.66
C ALA A 234 -4.88 -9.81 -16.56
N TRP A 235 -3.63 -9.31 -16.46
CA TRP A 235 -2.70 -9.73 -15.41
C TRP A 235 -3.18 -9.36 -14.01
N MET A 236 -3.68 -8.15 -13.82
CA MET A 236 -4.21 -7.70 -12.53
C MET A 236 -5.38 -8.59 -12.09
N LYS A 237 -6.31 -8.89 -12.99
CA LYS A 237 -7.45 -9.78 -12.73
C LYS A 237 -7.01 -11.21 -12.40
N GLN A 238 -6.06 -11.76 -13.15
CA GLN A 238 -5.53 -13.12 -12.90
C GLN A 238 -4.82 -13.19 -11.54
N THR A 239 -4.03 -12.16 -11.20
CA THR A 239 -3.34 -12.09 -9.92
C THR A 239 -4.30 -11.93 -8.75
N ALA A 240 -5.35 -11.11 -8.90
CA ALA A 240 -6.40 -10.99 -7.89
C ALA A 240 -7.10 -12.33 -7.64
N ALA A 241 -7.47 -13.05 -8.71
CA ALA A 241 -8.06 -14.37 -8.61
C ALA A 241 -7.12 -15.38 -7.93
N LEU A 242 -5.82 -15.35 -8.26
CA LEU A 242 -4.80 -16.18 -7.60
C LEU A 242 -4.76 -15.94 -6.10
N VAL A 243 -4.59 -14.68 -5.66
CA VAL A 243 -4.52 -14.35 -4.23
C VAL A 243 -5.78 -14.80 -3.52
N LYS A 244 -6.98 -14.51 -4.05
CA LYS A 244 -8.25 -14.92 -3.45
C LYS A 244 -8.49 -16.40 -3.49
N SER A 245 -7.85 -17.16 -4.39
CA SER A 245 -7.90 -18.63 -4.37
C SER A 245 -7.12 -19.22 -3.20
N LEU A 246 -6.05 -18.55 -2.77
CA LEU A 246 -5.14 -19.00 -1.72
C LEU A 246 -5.52 -18.45 -0.33
N ASP A 247 -6.10 -17.26 -0.28
CA ASP A 247 -6.49 -16.57 0.95
C ASP A 247 -7.92 -16.04 0.88
N LYS A 248 -8.79 -16.58 1.71
CA LYS A 248 -10.20 -16.18 1.84
C LYS A 248 -10.45 -15.23 3.02
N ASN A 249 -9.45 -15.01 3.85
CA ASN A 249 -9.60 -14.28 5.10
C ASN A 249 -9.26 -12.79 4.97
N HIS A 250 -8.26 -12.44 4.16
CA HIS A 250 -7.78 -11.07 4.07
C HIS A 250 -8.41 -10.31 2.90
N LEU A 251 -8.44 -9.00 3.07
CA LEU A 251 -8.80 -8.10 1.99
C LEU A 251 -7.71 -8.09 0.91
N LEU A 252 -8.10 -7.70 -0.30
CA LEU A 252 -7.19 -7.51 -1.41
C LEU A 252 -7.44 -6.17 -2.09
N THR A 253 -6.38 -5.46 -2.41
CA THR A 253 -6.42 -4.24 -3.22
C THR A 253 -5.38 -4.27 -4.33
N THR A 254 -5.46 -3.29 -5.21
CA THR A 254 -4.58 -3.17 -6.37
C THR A 254 -3.25 -2.51 -6.04
N GLY A 255 -3.23 -1.50 -5.13
CA GLY A 255 -2.11 -0.58 -4.89
C GLY A 255 -2.04 0.57 -5.88
N SER A 256 -3.17 0.89 -6.56
CA SER A 256 -3.22 1.92 -7.61
C SER A 256 -3.12 3.34 -7.04
N GLU A 257 -2.41 4.21 -7.77
CA GLU A 257 -2.36 5.65 -7.51
C GLU A 257 -3.67 6.38 -7.88
N GLY A 258 -4.60 5.71 -8.54
CA GLY A 258 -5.77 6.34 -9.14
C GLY A 258 -5.70 6.36 -10.68
N ASP A 259 -6.49 7.23 -11.30
CA ASP A 259 -6.55 7.34 -12.77
C ASP A 259 -5.25 7.84 -13.40
N ILE A 260 -4.39 8.53 -12.65
CA ILE A 260 -3.07 8.94 -13.14
C ILE A 260 -2.19 7.73 -13.50
N ALA A 261 -2.37 6.62 -12.80
CA ALA A 261 -1.71 5.35 -13.12
C ALA A 261 -2.13 4.79 -14.49
N THR A 262 -3.28 5.18 -14.99
CA THR A 262 -3.88 4.71 -16.24
C THR A 262 -3.93 5.79 -17.32
N ASP A 263 -2.93 6.67 -17.36
CA ASP A 263 -2.86 7.82 -18.28
C ASP A 263 -4.11 8.74 -18.21
N ASN A 264 -4.69 8.91 -17.03
CA ASN A 264 -5.93 9.63 -16.71
C ASN A 264 -7.20 8.97 -17.27
N ASP A 265 -7.16 7.69 -17.61
CA ASP A 265 -8.35 6.93 -17.98
C ASP A 265 -9.06 6.36 -16.73
N MET A 266 -10.04 7.11 -16.25
CA MET A 266 -10.88 6.71 -15.11
C MET A 266 -11.65 5.41 -15.37
N ALA A 267 -11.95 5.09 -16.64
CA ALA A 267 -12.68 3.86 -16.96
C ALA A 267 -11.81 2.62 -16.74
N VAL A 268 -10.51 2.69 -17.01
CA VAL A 268 -9.56 1.60 -16.65
C VAL A 268 -9.48 1.45 -15.14
N TYR A 269 -9.32 2.56 -14.40
CA TYR A 269 -9.30 2.54 -12.94
C TYR A 269 -10.58 1.91 -12.36
N GLU A 270 -11.75 2.29 -12.89
CA GLU A 270 -13.03 1.71 -12.47
C GLU A 270 -13.11 0.20 -12.76
N ARG A 271 -12.72 -0.25 -13.96
CA ARG A 271 -12.76 -1.68 -14.33
C ARG A 271 -11.86 -2.54 -13.45
N LEU A 272 -10.66 -2.05 -13.10
CA LEU A 272 -9.75 -2.75 -12.18
C LEU A 272 -10.40 -2.97 -10.81
N HIS A 273 -11.06 -1.93 -10.28
CA HIS A 273 -11.65 -2.00 -8.95
C HIS A 273 -13.07 -2.60 -8.94
N ALA A 274 -13.71 -2.76 -10.09
CA ALA A 274 -14.97 -3.48 -10.23
C ALA A 274 -14.79 -5.00 -10.11
N ASP A 275 -13.58 -5.54 -10.26
CA ASP A 275 -13.31 -6.97 -10.08
C ASP A 275 -13.80 -7.44 -8.70
N PRO A 276 -14.57 -8.54 -8.62
CA PRO A 276 -15.12 -9.05 -7.36
C PRO A 276 -14.06 -9.52 -6.36
N ASN A 277 -12.84 -9.80 -6.82
CA ASN A 277 -11.73 -10.17 -5.96
C ASN A 277 -11.02 -8.95 -5.32
N ILE A 278 -11.27 -7.74 -5.79
CA ILE A 278 -10.75 -6.51 -5.20
C ILE A 278 -11.75 -5.97 -4.19
N ASP A 279 -11.36 -5.84 -2.93
CA ASP A 279 -12.25 -5.48 -1.84
C ASP A 279 -12.39 -3.97 -1.62
N TYR A 280 -11.37 -3.18 -1.95
CA TYR A 280 -11.36 -1.73 -1.77
C TYR A 280 -10.48 -1.02 -2.80
N LEU A 281 -10.72 0.27 -2.97
CA LEU A 281 -9.98 1.14 -3.87
C LEU A 281 -8.83 1.82 -3.15
N THR A 282 -7.74 2.10 -3.87
CA THR A 282 -6.62 2.90 -3.39
C THR A 282 -6.35 4.07 -4.32
N ILE A 283 -5.85 5.16 -3.75
CA ILE A 283 -5.26 6.29 -4.46
C ILE A 283 -4.01 6.77 -3.73
N HIS A 284 -3.04 7.26 -4.50
CA HIS A 284 -1.87 7.97 -4.01
C HIS A 284 -1.93 9.41 -4.47
N ILE A 285 -1.38 10.36 -3.71
CA ILE A 285 -1.47 11.79 -4.04
C ILE A 285 -0.10 12.44 -3.87
N TRP A 286 0.54 12.74 -4.99
CA TRP A 286 1.90 13.27 -5.06
C TRP A 286 1.98 14.64 -5.73
N PRO A 287 1.61 15.73 -5.04
CA PRO A 287 1.56 17.08 -5.64
C PRO A 287 2.88 17.54 -6.26
N LYS A 288 4.02 17.20 -5.64
CA LYS A 288 5.35 17.52 -6.17
C LYS A 288 5.61 16.77 -7.48
N ASN A 289 5.42 15.45 -7.48
CA ASN A 289 5.74 14.59 -8.61
C ASN A 289 4.84 14.88 -9.82
N TRP A 290 3.61 15.33 -9.57
CA TRP A 290 2.64 15.68 -10.61
C TRP A 290 2.71 17.14 -11.05
N GLY A 291 3.70 17.91 -10.56
CA GLY A 291 3.92 19.29 -10.96
C GLY A 291 2.85 20.28 -10.50
N TRP A 292 2.07 19.92 -9.46
CA TRP A 292 1.04 20.82 -8.93
C TRP A 292 1.61 22.02 -8.18
N PHE A 293 2.88 21.97 -7.80
CA PHE A 293 3.62 23.12 -7.30
C PHE A 293 5.07 23.08 -7.79
N ARG A 294 5.70 24.25 -7.78
CA ARG A 294 7.13 24.40 -8.06
C ARG A 294 7.90 24.59 -6.75
N ASP A 295 9.05 24.00 -6.68
CA ASP A 295 9.90 23.93 -5.50
C ASP A 295 10.16 25.27 -4.82
N THR A 296 10.37 26.33 -5.60
CA THR A 296 10.68 27.68 -5.11
C THR A 296 9.45 28.50 -4.68
N ALA A 297 8.24 27.99 -4.88
CA ALA A 297 6.99 28.73 -4.69
C ALA A 297 5.90 27.90 -4.00
N THR A 298 6.26 26.94 -3.14
CA THR A 298 5.32 26.01 -2.50
C THR A 298 4.19 26.75 -1.78
N ALA A 299 4.50 27.78 -0.99
CA ALA A 299 3.49 28.54 -0.25
C ALA A 299 2.51 29.27 -1.19
N LYS A 300 2.99 29.84 -2.30
CA LYS A 300 2.18 30.53 -3.30
C LYS A 300 1.28 29.56 -4.06
N SER A 301 1.77 28.35 -4.34
CA SER A 301 1.06 27.31 -5.09
C SER A 301 0.08 26.52 -4.21
N PHE A 302 0.19 26.63 -2.90
CA PHE A 302 -0.54 25.79 -1.96
C PHE A 302 -2.09 25.78 -2.14
N PRO A 303 -2.76 26.92 -2.42
CA PRO A 303 -4.19 26.90 -2.72
C PRO A 303 -4.52 26.03 -3.95
N ALA A 304 -3.70 26.06 -4.99
CA ALA A 304 -3.89 25.23 -6.19
C ALA A 304 -3.62 23.74 -5.87
N VAL A 305 -2.62 23.44 -5.02
CA VAL A 305 -2.38 22.07 -4.53
C VAL A 305 -3.61 21.50 -3.83
N LEU A 306 -4.24 22.28 -2.95
CA LEU A 306 -5.47 21.85 -2.26
C LEU A 306 -6.64 21.66 -3.24
N ALA A 307 -6.84 22.58 -4.18
CA ALA A 307 -7.91 22.48 -5.17
C ALA A 307 -7.74 21.22 -6.05
N ASN A 308 -6.52 20.99 -6.57
CA ASN A 308 -6.20 19.81 -7.37
C ASN A 308 -6.39 18.52 -6.57
N THR A 309 -5.94 18.50 -5.30
CA THR A 309 -6.13 17.36 -4.39
C THR A 309 -7.62 17.05 -4.19
N THR A 310 -8.43 18.08 -3.92
CA THR A 310 -9.88 17.90 -3.73
C THR A 310 -10.52 17.34 -5.00
N THR A 311 -10.23 17.93 -6.16
CA THR A 311 -10.75 17.45 -7.45
C THR A 311 -10.34 16.00 -7.71
N PHE A 312 -9.08 15.65 -7.40
CA PHE A 312 -8.57 14.28 -7.56
C PHE A 312 -9.30 13.30 -6.63
N VAL A 313 -9.45 13.63 -5.37
CA VAL A 313 -10.17 12.79 -4.40
C VAL A 313 -11.63 12.64 -4.79
N ASP A 314 -12.33 13.71 -5.16
CA ASP A 314 -13.75 13.70 -5.45
C ASP A 314 -14.10 12.78 -6.63
N LYS A 315 -13.29 12.74 -7.70
CA LYS A 315 -13.53 11.84 -8.84
C LYS A 315 -13.38 10.37 -8.46
N HIS A 316 -12.46 10.02 -7.54
CA HIS A 316 -12.29 8.66 -7.04
C HIS A 316 -13.35 8.27 -6.00
N VAL A 317 -13.80 9.23 -5.18
CA VAL A 317 -14.97 9.10 -4.30
C VAL A 317 -16.23 8.73 -5.11
N ALA A 318 -16.42 9.32 -6.28
CA ALA A 318 -17.54 8.99 -7.17
C ALA A 318 -17.48 7.51 -7.63
N VAL A 319 -16.30 7.02 -8.02
CA VAL A 319 -16.09 5.60 -8.40
C VAL A 319 -16.33 4.68 -7.21
N ALA A 320 -15.74 4.97 -6.03
CA ALA A 320 -15.92 4.17 -4.82
C ALA A 320 -17.40 4.07 -4.40
N THR A 321 -18.13 5.19 -4.51
CA THR A 321 -19.57 5.25 -4.26
C THR A 321 -20.35 4.36 -5.24
N LYS A 322 -20.06 4.46 -6.54
CA LYS A 322 -20.67 3.66 -7.61
C LYS A 322 -20.42 2.16 -7.39
N LEU A 323 -19.19 1.78 -7.07
CA LEU A 323 -18.80 0.39 -6.85
C LEU A 323 -19.21 -0.13 -5.47
N ARG A 324 -19.64 0.76 -4.56
CA ARG A 324 -19.98 0.44 -3.17
C ARG A 324 -18.83 -0.28 -2.44
N LYS A 325 -17.60 0.25 -2.60
CA LYS A 325 -16.38 -0.25 -1.97
C LYS A 325 -15.70 0.85 -1.17
N PRO A 326 -14.96 0.53 -0.10
CA PRO A 326 -14.15 1.52 0.62
C PRO A 326 -13.07 2.13 -0.27
N LEU A 327 -12.70 3.38 0.01
CA LEU A 327 -11.55 4.08 -0.59
C LEU A 327 -10.50 4.33 0.47
N VAL A 328 -9.25 4.05 0.17
CA VAL A 328 -8.09 4.38 1.00
C VAL A 328 -7.18 5.35 0.25
N VAL A 329 -6.82 6.47 0.89
CA VAL A 329 -5.72 7.32 0.43
C VAL A 329 -4.43 6.70 1.00
N GLU A 330 -3.82 5.82 0.20
CA GLU A 330 -2.81 4.88 0.67
C GLU A 330 -1.40 5.45 0.70
N GLU A 331 -1.18 6.49 -0.12
CA GLU A 331 0.01 7.34 -0.04
C GLU A 331 -0.36 8.80 -0.26
N PHE A 332 0.25 9.66 0.49
CA PHE A 332 0.25 11.10 0.27
C PHE A 332 1.38 11.72 1.08
N GLY A 333 1.97 12.74 0.52
CA GLY A 333 3.06 13.47 1.15
C GLY A 333 3.16 14.90 0.64
N LEU A 334 3.79 15.74 1.44
CA LEU A 334 4.23 17.05 1.03
C LEU A 334 5.61 17.28 1.65
N PRO A 335 6.58 17.78 0.87
CA PRO A 335 7.92 18.11 1.39
C PRO A 335 7.88 19.07 2.57
N ARG A 336 8.96 19.11 3.35
CA ARG A 336 9.20 20.16 4.32
C ARG A 336 9.28 21.50 3.63
N ASP A 337 8.92 22.57 4.34
CA ASP A 337 8.88 23.91 3.79
C ASP A 337 10.26 24.30 3.20
N GLY A 338 10.23 24.88 2.00
CA GLY A 338 11.44 25.22 1.25
C GLY A 338 12.24 24.01 0.74
N GLN A 339 11.68 22.79 0.80
CA GLN A 339 12.33 21.52 0.44
C GLN A 339 13.67 21.29 1.14
N VAL A 340 13.72 21.65 2.40
CA VAL A 340 14.88 21.43 3.27
C VAL A 340 14.75 20.05 3.92
N PHE A 341 15.82 19.24 3.83
CA PHE A 341 15.80 17.85 4.27
C PHE A 341 16.03 17.66 5.76
N THR A 342 16.47 18.69 6.48
CA THR A 342 16.77 18.57 7.91
C THR A 342 15.50 18.48 8.76
N PRO A 343 15.47 17.63 9.80
CA PRO A 343 14.33 17.51 10.69
C PRO A 343 13.92 18.80 11.42
N ALA A 344 14.83 19.78 11.50
CA ALA A 344 14.55 21.10 12.09
C ALA A 344 13.76 22.04 11.16
N ALA A 345 13.68 21.74 9.86
CA ALA A 345 12.94 22.55 8.91
C ALA A 345 11.42 22.50 9.22
N SER A 346 10.75 23.63 8.96
CA SER A 346 9.31 23.76 9.16
C SER A 346 8.52 22.74 8.35
N THR A 347 7.39 22.29 8.91
CA THR A 347 6.40 21.41 8.26
C THR A 347 5.04 22.09 8.13
N ALA A 348 4.99 23.43 8.21
CA ALA A 348 3.73 24.16 8.30
C ALA A 348 2.79 23.89 7.10
N LEU A 349 3.30 23.81 5.87
CA LEU A 349 2.48 23.49 4.70
C LEU A 349 2.06 22.01 4.69
N ARG A 350 2.96 21.10 5.07
CA ARG A 350 2.62 19.68 5.26
C ARG A 350 1.52 19.50 6.28
N ASP A 351 1.60 20.16 7.42
CA ASP A 351 0.62 20.08 8.50
C ASP A 351 -0.76 20.56 8.04
N ARG A 352 -0.82 21.66 7.29
CA ARG A 352 -2.04 22.16 6.65
C ARG A 352 -2.59 21.19 5.60
N TYR A 353 -1.72 20.57 4.81
CA TYR A 353 -2.10 19.59 3.80
C TYR A 353 -2.70 18.32 4.44
N TYR A 354 -2.05 17.82 5.49
CA TYR A 354 -2.56 16.68 6.25
C TYR A 354 -3.91 16.98 6.91
N ALA A 355 -4.05 18.16 7.49
CA ALA A 355 -5.32 18.61 8.07
C ALA A 355 -6.44 18.65 7.03
N ALA A 356 -6.16 19.14 5.82
CA ALA A 356 -7.14 19.18 4.73
C ALA A 356 -7.58 17.77 4.30
N LEU A 357 -6.62 16.85 4.09
CA LEU A 357 -6.94 15.46 3.72
C LEU A 357 -7.73 14.73 4.80
N PHE A 358 -7.26 14.75 6.05
CA PHE A 358 -7.96 14.09 7.16
C PHE A 358 -9.35 14.68 7.40
N GLY A 359 -9.52 15.99 7.16
CA GLY A 359 -10.80 16.67 7.22
C GLY A 359 -11.86 16.08 6.29
N MET A 360 -11.46 15.51 5.14
CA MET A 360 -12.38 14.88 4.19
C MET A 360 -13.08 13.62 4.76
N MET A 361 -12.52 12.99 5.79
CA MET A 361 -13.19 11.88 6.49
C MET A 361 -14.28 12.35 7.47
N GLN A 362 -14.41 13.64 7.70
CA GLN A 362 -15.31 14.17 8.72
C GLN A 362 -16.65 14.66 8.14
N GLY A 363 -17.63 14.81 9.01
CA GLY A 363 -18.94 15.30 8.63
C GLY A 363 -19.78 14.27 7.88
N ASN A 364 -20.70 14.76 7.04
CA ASN A 364 -21.63 13.94 6.26
C ASN A 364 -21.53 14.27 4.76
N THR A 365 -20.33 14.13 4.20
CA THR A 365 -20.03 14.38 2.79
C THR A 365 -19.93 13.06 2.00
N PRO A 366 -19.98 13.06 0.68
CA PRO A 366 -19.68 11.86 -0.12
C PRO A 366 -18.32 11.25 0.25
N ALA A 367 -17.28 12.08 0.41
CA ALA A 367 -15.94 11.62 0.79
C ALA A 367 -15.93 10.93 2.16
N SER A 368 -16.55 11.53 3.18
CA SER A 368 -16.58 10.96 4.53
C SER A 368 -17.35 9.63 4.61
N ARG A 369 -18.19 9.32 3.62
CA ARG A 369 -18.94 8.06 3.56
C ARG A 369 -18.16 6.91 2.95
N VAL A 370 -17.14 7.18 2.15
CA VAL A 370 -16.39 6.14 1.43
C VAL A 370 -14.91 6.09 1.79
N ILE A 371 -14.29 7.21 2.21
CA ILE A 371 -12.90 7.19 2.66
C ILE A 371 -12.83 6.46 4.00
N ALA A 372 -12.21 5.30 4.00
CA ALA A 372 -12.13 4.41 5.16
C ALA A 372 -10.75 4.42 5.82
N GLY A 373 -9.71 4.93 5.15
CA GLY A 373 -8.36 4.99 5.70
C GLY A 373 -7.44 5.96 4.97
N TYR A 374 -6.39 6.34 5.69
CA TYR A 374 -5.23 7.09 5.21
C TYR A 374 -3.94 6.43 5.65
N ASN A 375 -2.93 6.34 4.78
CA ASN A 375 -1.55 6.00 5.15
C ASN A 375 -0.63 7.11 4.63
N PHE A 376 -0.13 7.98 5.50
CA PHE A 376 0.78 9.04 5.08
C PHE A 376 2.13 8.46 4.64
N TRP A 377 2.77 9.07 3.66
CA TRP A 377 4.13 8.77 3.24
C TRP A 377 5.11 9.76 3.87
N ALA A 378 6.10 9.27 4.62
CA ALA A 378 6.14 7.96 5.24
C ALA A 378 6.71 8.12 6.64
N PHE A 379 6.50 7.15 7.51
CA PHE A 379 7.05 7.20 8.87
C PHE A 379 8.57 7.07 8.83
N GLY A 380 9.28 8.10 9.26
CA GLY A 380 10.76 8.14 9.34
C GLY A 380 11.33 7.60 10.64
N GLY A 381 10.46 7.42 11.63
CA GLY A 381 10.83 6.88 12.93
C GLY A 381 11.87 7.71 13.67
N THR A 382 12.79 7.00 14.31
CA THR A 382 13.92 7.58 15.05
C THR A 382 15.16 7.82 14.18
N ALA A 383 15.14 7.43 12.89
CA ALA A 383 16.22 7.72 11.95
C ALA A 383 16.37 9.22 11.69
N ARG A 384 17.54 9.61 11.21
CA ARG A 384 17.82 10.98 10.81
C ARG A 384 18.66 10.97 9.53
N PRO A 385 18.44 11.91 8.61
CA PRO A 385 19.30 12.08 7.44
C PRO A 385 20.74 12.34 7.87
N VAL A 386 21.68 11.80 7.11
CA VAL A 386 23.11 12.07 7.34
C VAL A 386 23.41 13.48 6.87
N PRO A 387 24.01 14.35 7.71
CA PRO A 387 24.30 15.72 7.32
C PRO A 387 25.16 15.81 6.05
N GLY A 388 24.74 16.65 5.10
CA GLY A 388 25.43 16.83 3.82
C GLY A 388 25.18 15.73 2.78
N GLN A 389 24.38 14.71 3.10
CA GLN A 389 24.02 13.62 2.20
C GLN A 389 22.56 13.77 1.75
N VAL A 390 22.33 13.67 0.45
CA VAL A 390 20.99 13.80 -0.15
C VAL A 390 20.30 12.44 -0.24
N PHE A 391 21.01 11.44 -0.73
CA PHE A 391 20.46 10.10 -0.97
C PHE A 391 21.03 9.09 0.01
N TRP A 392 20.26 8.05 0.29
CA TRP A 392 20.66 6.93 1.14
C TRP A 392 21.92 6.22 0.59
N LYS A 393 22.77 5.78 1.49
CA LYS A 393 23.93 4.93 1.18
C LYS A 393 23.91 3.66 2.03
N ALA A 394 24.60 2.65 1.54
CA ALA A 394 24.75 1.40 2.29
C ALA A 394 25.31 1.65 3.71
N GLY A 395 24.58 1.17 4.71
CA GLY A 395 24.90 1.36 6.12
C GLY A 395 24.11 2.48 6.81
N ASP A 396 23.45 3.36 6.07
CA ASP A 396 22.56 4.36 6.64
C ASP A 396 21.29 3.70 7.22
N ALA A 397 20.69 4.35 8.21
CA ALA A 397 19.41 3.91 8.75
C ALA A 397 18.30 4.09 7.71
N TYR A 398 17.45 3.07 7.54
CA TYR A 398 16.21 3.23 6.77
C TYR A 398 15.30 4.26 7.43
N MET A 399 14.62 5.06 6.60
CA MET A 399 13.61 6.03 6.99
C MET A 399 12.46 6.06 5.98
N GLY A 400 11.56 7.03 6.06
CA GLY A 400 10.38 7.09 5.22
C GLY A 400 10.68 7.19 3.72
N ASP A 401 11.71 7.94 3.35
CA ASP A 401 12.11 8.11 1.95
C ASP A 401 12.97 6.92 1.50
N PRO A 402 12.63 6.20 0.40
CA PRO A 402 13.47 5.13 -0.16
C PRO A 402 14.82 5.66 -0.65
N GLY A 403 15.76 4.74 -0.95
CA GLY A 403 17.16 5.09 -1.23
C GLY A 403 17.37 6.09 -2.38
N GLY A 404 16.49 6.09 -3.38
CA GLY A 404 16.54 6.99 -4.53
C GLY A 404 15.89 8.35 -4.31
N GLU A 405 15.20 8.57 -3.21
CA GLU A 405 14.58 9.83 -2.84
C GLU A 405 15.47 10.65 -1.90
N GLU A 406 15.24 11.96 -1.86
CA GLU A 406 15.96 12.85 -0.96
C GLU A 406 15.60 12.54 0.48
N GLN A 407 16.57 12.05 1.24
CA GLN A 407 16.37 11.54 2.60
C GLN A 407 15.94 12.63 3.57
N GLY A 408 14.76 12.47 4.18
CA GLY A 408 14.15 13.44 5.08
C GLY A 408 13.16 14.40 4.43
N LEU A 409 12.98 14.34 3.10
CA LEU A 409 12.09 15.25 2.37
C LEU A 409 10.62 15.02 2.77
N ASN A 410 10.14 13.80 2.67
CA ASN A 410 8.77 13.41 2.99
C ASN A 410 8.66 12.71 4.35
N SER A 411 9.75 12.20 4.89
CA SER A 411 9.75 11.49 6.17
C SER A 411 9.10 12.28 7.30
N VAL A 412 8.18 11.60 8.01
CA VAL A 412 7.60 12.09 9.26
C VAL A 412 8.36 11.46 10.43
N PHE A 413 9.24 12.22 11.04
CA PHE A 413 10.06 11.74 12.15
C PHE A 413 9.29 11.79 13.49
N ASP A 414 9.77 11.04 14.47
CA ASP A 414 9.25 11.06 15.84
C ASP A 414 9.33 12.47 16.47
N SER A 415 10.25 13.32 15.99
CA SER A 415 10.47 14.70 16.43
C SER A 415 9.54 15.74 15.78
N ASP A 416 8.74 15.41 14.78
CA ASP A 416 7.87 16.34 14.04
C ASP A 416 6.60 16.68 14.85
N LYS A 417 6.78 17.43 15.93
CA LYS A 417 5.73 17.66 16.95
C LYS A 417 4.45 18.27 16.38
N SER A 418 4.54 19.20 15.44
CA SER A 418 3.39 19.86 14.83
C SER A 418 2.60 18.89 13.92
N THR A 419 3.29 18.11 13.08
CA THR A 419 2.65 17.08 12.24
C THR A 419 1.96 16.02 13.11
N TRP A 420 2.60 15.57 14.21
CA TRP A 420 2.00 14.64 15.16
C TRP A 420 0.82 15.24 15.93
N ALA A 421 0.80 16.55 16.17
CA ALA A 421 -0.35 17.23 16.76
C ALA A 421 -1.56 17.18 15.82
N VAL A 422 -1.36 17.45 14.52
CA VAL A 422 -2.39 17.35 13.49
C VAL A 422 -2.91 15.90 13.41
N ILE A 423 -2.03 14.93 13.24
CA ILE A 423 -2.42 13.51 13.18
C ILE A 423 -3.23 13.12 14.42
N GLY A 424 -2.75 13.47 15.61
CA GLY A 424 -3.41 13.16 16.89
C GLY A 424 -4.78 13.82 17.05
N GLN A 425 -5.00 15.01 16.49
CA GLN A 425 -6.30 15.67 16.47
C GLN A 425 -7.32 14.82 15.70
N TYR A 426 -6.98 14.37 14.49
CA TYR A 426 -7.90 13.62 13.63
C TYR A 426 -8.07 12.16 14.06
N VAL A 427 -7.04 11.50 14.59
CA VAL A 427 -7.16 10.15 15.16
C VAL A 427 -8.22 10.10 16.28
N LYS A 428 -8.33 11.16 17.10
CA LYS A 428 -9.34 11.23 18.18
C LYS A 428 -10.77 11.23 17.65
N THR A 429 -11.01 11.75 16.45
CA THR A 429 -12.34 11.83 15.83
C THR A 429 -12.79 10.53 15.18
N LEU A 430 -11.89 9.55 15.04
CA LEU A 430 -12.19 8.24 14.45
C LEU A 430 -12.60 7.19 15.50
N ARG A 431 -12.53 7.55 16.78
CA ARG A 431 -12.93 6.71 17.93
C ARG A 431 -14.38 7.03 18.35
#